data_36cf2c2077e59e97335914f9e7778460
#
_entry.id   36cf2c2077e59e97335914f9e7778460
#
_cell.length_a   1.000
_cell.length_b   1.000
_cell.length_c   1.000
_cell.angle_alpha   90.00
_cell.angle_beta   90.00
_cell.angle_gamma   90.00
#
_symmetry.space_group_name_H-M   'P 1'
#
loop_
_entity.id
_entity.type
_entity.pdbx_description
1 polymer ?
#
loop_
_entity_poly.entity_id
_entity_poly.type
_entity_poly.pdbx_seq_one_letter_code
_entity_poly.pdbx_strand_id
1 'polypeptide(L)'
;MARVNRMRKLMFTFRLVALTLVVGSGLVCAAANAQSSATSASSKEAGGPNDYGLPQVRMINEQIRQVWADNNLKPSPPATDAEWCRRVFLDVIGRIPSVQELREFLADRSSDKKAKLVTKLLHDEQYTEDYARNFTTIWTNLLIGRSGGLERNSLISRPGMQKYLRDSFARNKPYDRMVYELVTATGATTPGSENFNGATNFLIMKLDENAAQATAMTAKIFLGLQIQCTQCHNHPFNEWKQQKFWEFNAFFRQTKALRKFTPGTRDVASAELVNEDFAGEGAGADPSEAILYY
;
A
#
# COMPACT_ATOMS: atom_id res chain seq x y z
N MET A 1 -26.58 -25.02 -17.65
CA MET A 1 -27.13 -25.41 -16.34
C MET A 1 -26.67 -26.79 -15.82
N ALA A 2 -26.11 -27.70 -16.61
CA ALA A 2 -25.67 -29.03 -16.14
C ALA A 2 -24.28 -29.10 -15.47
N ARG A 3 -23.41 -28.13 -15.65
CA ARG A 3 -22.03 -28.11 -15.06
C ARG A 3 -21.97 -27.60 -13.61
N VAL A 4 -22.90 -26.76 -13.20
CA VAL A 4 -22.94 -26.20 -11.82
C VAL A 4 -23.46 -27.22 -10.82
N ASN A 5 -24.30 -28.15 -11.24
CA ASN A 5 -24.84 -29.20 -10.36
C ASN A 5 -23.84 -30.34 -10.06
N ARG A 6 -22.79 -30.50 -10.85
CA ARG A 6 -21.76 -31.53 -10.62
C ARG A 6 -20.76 -31.13 -9.54
N MET A 7 -20.45 -29.84 -9.43
CA MET A 7 -19.54 -29.35 -8.38
C MET A 7 -20.19 -29.34 -6.99
N ARG A 8 -21.49 -29.12 -6.90
CA ARG A 8 -22.20 -29.18 -5.61
C ARG A 8 -22.31 -30.58 -5.03
N LYS A 9 -22.34 -31.62 -5.86
CA LYS A 9 -22.34 -33.03 -5.41
C LYS A 9 -20.97 -33.50 -4.93
N LEU A 10 -19.87 -32.96 -5.49
CA LEU A 10 -18.51 -33.35 -5.06
C LEU A 10 -18.11 -32.73 -3.71
N MET A 11 -18.65 -31.57 -3.36
CA MET A 11 -18.37 -30.94 -2.06
C MET A 11 -19.16 -31.55 -0.90
N PHE A 12 -20.26 -32.27 -1.18
CA PHE A 12 -21.06 -32.90 -0.13
C PHE A 12 -20.55 -34.30 0.25
N THR A 13 -19.86 -34.98 -0.65
CA THR A 13 -19.24 -36.32 -0.36
C THR A 13 -17.94 -36.21 0.41
N PHE A 14 -17.22 -35.10 0.34
CA PHE A 14 -15.97 -34.93 1.11
C PHE A 14 -16.19 -34.54 2.58
N ARG A 15 -17.38 -34.04 2.94
CA ARG A 15 -17.74 -33.72 4.35
C ARG A 15 -18.25 -34.91 5.15
N LEU A 16 -18.64 -36.00 4.50
CA LEU A 16 -19.16 -37.19 5.20
C LEU A 16 -18.08 -38.24 5.52
N VAL A 17 -16.92 -38.18 4.88
CA VAL A 17 -15.80 -39.12 5.14
C VAL A 17 -14.88 -38.64 6.27
N ALA A 18 -14.94 -37.36 6.63
CA ALA A 18 -14.10 -36.80 7.72
C ALA A 18 -14.76 -36.94 9.11
N LEU A 19 -15.99 -37.42 9.22
CA LEU A 19 -16.72 -37.54 10.51
C LEU A 19 -16.80 -38.95 11.08
N THR A 20 -16.23 -39.95 10.42
CA THR A 20 -16.29 -41.35 10.88
C THR A 20 -14.95 -41.94 11.38
N LEU A 21 -13.92 -41.11 11.56
CA LEU A 21 -12.57 -41.54 12.01
C LEU A 21 -12.14 -41.02 13.39
N VAL A 22 -13.07 -40.47 14.19
CA VAL A 22 -12.76 -39.91 15.54
C VAL A 22 -13.48 -40.63 16.67
N VAL A 23 -14.10 -41.78 16.42
CA VAL A 23 -14.70 -42.58 17.50
C VAL A 23 -14.10 -43.99 17.46
N GLY A 24 -12.90 -44.14 18.01
CA GLY A 24 -12.30 -45.48 18.18
C GLY A 24 -10.83 -45.43 18.55
N SER A 25 -10.47 -44.89 19.67
CA SER A 25 -9.26 -45.27 20.42
C SER A 25 -9.24 -44.50 21.76
N GLY A 26 -10.13 -44.87 22.63
CA GLY A 26 -9.98 -44.57 24.04
C GLY A 26 -9.41 -45.81 24.73
N LEU A 27 -8.49 -45.59 25.59
CA LEU A 27 -7.91 -46.37 26.68
C LEU A 27 -6.44 -46.75 26.52
N VAL A 28 -5.78 -46.38 27.62
CA VAL A 28 -4.51 -46.89 28.19
C VAL A 28 -3.26 -46.12 27.73
N CYS A 29 -2.82 -45.17 28.54
CA CYS A 29 -1.67 -45.32 29.44
C CYS A 29 -1.55 -44.10 30.37
N ALA A 30 -1.66 -44.36 31.63
CA ALA A 30 -1.30 -43.43 32.68
C ALA A 30 0.23 -43.39 32.87
N ALA A 31 0.67 -42.28 33.46
CA ALA A 31 1.94 -42.05 34.12
C ALA A 31 3.18 -41.74 33.25
N ALA A 32 3.49 -40.44 33.19
CA ALA A 32 4.79 -39.92 33.59
C ALA A 32 4.71 -38.39 33.72
N ASN A 33 4.47 -37.91 34.93
CA ASN A 33 4.80 -36.56 35.33
C ASN A 33 6.31 -36.36 35.19
N ALA A 34 6.72 -35.54 34.21
CA ALA A 34 7.99 -34.87 34.24
C ALA A 34 7.71 -33.38 34.08
N GLN A 35 7.62 -32.72 35.22
CA GLN A 35 7.71 -31.28 35.33
C GLN A 35 9.04 -30.83 34.75
N SER A 36 9.04 -30.40 33.51
CA SER A 36 10.10 -29.55 33.02
C SER A 36 9.64 -28.09 33.23
N SER A 37 9.93 -27.60 34.41
CA SER A 37 10.01 -26.16 34.70
C SER A 37 11.15 -25.58 33.87
N ALA A 38 10.89 -25.31 32.61
CA ALA A 38 11.73 -24.43 31.83
C ALA A 38 11.50 -22.99 32.38
N THR A 39 12.25 -22.69 33.42
CA THR A 39 12.58 -21.34 33.81
C THR A 39 13.15 -20.66 32.57
N SER A 40 12.35 -19.85 31.88
CA SER A 40 12.86 -18.91 30.90
C SER A 40 13.69 -17.88 31.67
N ALA A 41 14.95 -18.22 31.92
CA ALA A 41 15.96 -17.25 32.25
C ALA A 41 16.04 -16.30 31.07
N SER A 42 15.38 -15.15 31.19
CA SER A 42 15.64 -13.98 30.37
C SER A 42 17.13 -13.70 30.47
N SER A 43 17.92 -14.25 29.55
CA SER A 43 19.26 -13.77 29.31
C SER A 43 19.10 -12.32 28.85
N LYS A 44 19.41 -11.38 29.74
CA LYS A 44 19.74 -10.00 29.37
C LYS A 44 20.96 -10.08 28.45
N GLU A 45 20.75 -10.31 27.17
CA GLU A 45 21.77 -10.06 26.17
C GLU A 45 22.05 -8.56 26.17
N ALA A 46 23.26 -8.23 26.57
CA ALA A 46 23.78 -6.89 26.57
C ALA A 46 23.73 -6.32 25.14
N GLY A 47 22.89 -5.27 24.93
CA GLY A 47 23.17 -4.26 23.93
C GLY A 47 23.02 -4.59 22.47
N GLY A 48 22.23 -5.58 22.06
CA GLY A 48 21.80 -5.72 20.66
C GLY A 48 20.71 -4.71 20.31
N PRO A 49 20.61 -4.23 19.05
CA PRO A 49 19.51 -3.36 18.65
C PRO A 49 18.20 -4.08 18.91
N ASN A 50 17.31 -3.40 19.64
CA ASN A 50 16.00 -3.94 19.99
C ASN A 50 15.21 -4.21 18.69
N ASP A 51 14.87 -5.45 18.44
CA ASP A 51 14.06 -5.88 17.28
C ASP A 51 12.54 -5.81 17.58
N TYR A 52 12.17 -5.34 18.76
CA TYR A 52 10.80 -5.23 19.25
C TYR A 52 9.99 -6.53 19.15
N GLY A 53 10.66 -7.70 19.08
CA GLY A 53 10.04 -9.00 18.85
C GLY A 53 9.53 -9.23 17.41
N LEU A 54 9.88 -8.35 16.47
CA LEU A 54 9.45 -8.42 15.07
C LEU A 54 10.50 -9.11 14.19
N PRO A 55 10.20 -10.26 13.59
CA PRO A 55 11.15 -11.00 12.73
C PRO A 55 11.69 -10.16 11.58
N GLN A 56 10.85 -9.27 11.02
CA GLN A 56 11.22 -8.37 9.92
C GLN A 56 12.29 -7.36 10.38
N VAL A 57 12.15 -6.79 11.57
CA VAL A 57 13.14 -5.87 12.14
C VAL A 57 14.45 -6.58 12.41
N ARG A 58 14.40 -7.82 12.92
CA ARG A 58 15.60 -8.65 13.12
C ARG A 58 16.34 -8.87 11.82
N MET A 59 15.64 -9.32 10.77
CA MET A 59 16.22 -9.54 9.45
C MET A 59 16.86 -8.26 8.88
N ILE A 60 16.17 -7.11 8.96
CA ILE A 60 16.72 -5.83 8.50
C ILE A 60 17.99 -5.48 9.28
N ASN A 61 17.97 -5.61 10.60
CA ASN A 61 19.13 -5.33 11.45
C ASN A 61 20.31 -6.25 11.15
N GLU A 62 20.07 -7.51 10.84
CA GLU A 62 21.12 -8.48 10.45
C GLU A 62 21.75 -8.09 9.12
N GLN A 63 20.95 -7.78 8.10
CA GLN A 63 21.44 -7.35 6.80
C GLN A 63 22.27 -6.05 6.91
N ILE A 64 21.82 -5.08 7.69
CA ILE A 64 22.57 -3.84 7.90
C ILE A 64 23.90 -4.13 8.61
N ARG A 65 23.93 -4.97 9.64
CA ARG A 65 25.17 -5.35 10.34
C ARG A 65 26.14 -6.08 9.43
N GLN A 66 25.62 -6.97 8.57
CA GLN A 66 26.45 -7.67 7.59
C GLN A 66 27.12 -6.67 6.63
N VAL A 67 26.37 -5.71 6.08
CA VAL A 67 26.92 -4.67 5.21
C VAL A 67 28.02 -3.85 5.92
N TRP A 68 27.81 -3.51 7.19
CA TRP A 68 28.83 -2.82 7.98
C TRP A 68 30.11 -3.65 8.16
N ALA A 69 29.94 -4.95 8.48
CA ALA A 69 31.06 -5.87 8.65
C ALA A 69 31.85 -6.05 7.35
N ASP A 70 31.18 -6.30 6.24
CA ASP A 70 31.77 -6.52 4.92
C ASP A 70 32.56 -5.30 4.42
N ASN A 71 32.15 -4.09 4.83
CA ASN A 71 32.79 -2.84 4.44
C ASN A 71 33.69 -2.24 5.56
N ASN A 72 33.93 -2.96 6.65
CA ASN A 72 34.69 -2.49 7.82
C ASN A 72 34.18 -1.15 8.38
N LEU A 73 32.86 -0.92 8.34
CA LEU A 73 32.23 0.31 8.83
C LEU A 73 31.85 0.18 10.31
N LYS A 74 32.10 1.24 11.07
CA LYS A 74 31.58 1.36 12.43
C LYS A 74 30.30 2.18 12.44
N PRO A 75 29.21 1.70 13.05
CA PRO A 75 27.99 2.48 13.17
C PRO A 75 28.22 3.73 14.01
N SER A 76 27.49 4.79 13.72
CA SER A 76 27.43 5.97 14.58
C SER A 76 26.86 5.61 15.97
N PRO A 77 27.19 6.37 17.01
CA PRO A 77 26.52 6.21 18.31
C PRO A 77 25.00 6.30 18.18
N PRO A 78 24.24 5.60 19.01
CA PRO A 78 22.79 5.74 19.05
C PRO A 78 22.38 7.19 19.27
N ALA A 79 21.29 7.61 18.62
CA ALA A 79 20.71 8.92 18.82
C ALA A 79 20.31 9.12 20.28
N THR A 80 20.53 10.32 20.82
CA THR A 80 20.02 10.70 22.13
C THR A 80 18.48 10.63 22.15
N ASP A 81 17.88 10.51 23.32
CA ASP A 81 16.42 10.46 23.43
C ASP A 81 15.74 11.70 22.84
N ALA A 82 16.33 12.87 22.97
CA ALA A 82 15.82 14.10 22.39
C ALA A 82 15.86 14.07 20.84
N GLU A 83 16.97 13.63 20.26
CA GLU A 83 17.10 13.47 18.80
C GLU A 83 16.15 12.41 18.27
N TRP A 84 16.04 11.27 18.97
CA TRP A 84 15.14 10.20 18.59
C TRP A 84 13.69 10.68 18.62
N CYS A 85 13.25 11.35 19.69
CA CYS A 85 11.93 11.94 19.81
C CYS A 85 11.62 12.88 18.64
N ARG A 86 12.54 13.82 18.35
CA ARG A 86 12.38 14.73 17.22
C ARG A 86 12.22 14.00 15.87
N ARG A 87 13.02 12.96 15.61
CA ARG A 87 12.93 12.19 14.37
C ARG A 87 11.60 11.48 14.25
N VAL A 88 11.14 10.79 15.28
CA VAL A 88 9.87 10.07 15.27
C VAL A 88 8.67 11.01 15.06
N PHE A 89 8.66 12.18 15.69
CA PHE A 89 7.63 13.19 15.43
C PHE A 89 7.62 13.64 13.96
N LEU A 90 8.78 13.89 13.37
CA LEU A 90 8.89 14.27 11.97
C LEU A 90 8.43 13.14 11.03
N ASP A 91 8.83 11.91 11.30
CA ASP A 91 8.53 10.75 10.44
C ASP A 91 7.04 10.39 10.50
N VAL A 92 6.43 10.41 11.70
CA VAL A 92 5.04 9.98 11.89
C VAL A 92 4.04 11.08 11.60
N ILE A 93 4.21 12.26 12.18
CA ILE A 93 3.22 13.34 12.12
C ILE A 93 3.68 14.61 11.39
N GLY A 94 4.92 14.61 10.86
CA GLY A 94 5.43 15.67 9.98
C GLY A 94 5.73 17.01 10.65
N ARG A 95 5.81 17.06 12.00
CA ARG A 95 6.22 18.22 12.76
C ARG A 95 7.19 17.86 13.88
N ILE A 96 7.89 18.84 14.41
CA ILE A 96 8.69 18.65 15.62
C ILE A 96 7.79 18.56 16.85
N PRO A 97 8.24 17.91 17.94
CA PRO A 97 7.53 17.94 19.21
C PRO A 97 7.47 19.38 19.76
N SER A 98 6.41 19.71 20.43
CA SER A 98 6.36 20.89 21.28
C SER A 98 7.32 20.75 22.47
N VAL A 99 7.63 21.85 23.14
CA VAL A 99 8.49 21.84 24.35
C VAL A 99 7.89 20.94 25.42
N GLN A 100 6.57 20.96 25.58
CA GLN A 100 5.88 20.13 26.57
C GLN A 100 5.99 18.64 26.21
N GLU A 101 5.66 18.24 24.96
CA GLU A 101 5.77 16.85 24.49
C GLU A 101 7.18 16.29 24.67
N LEU A 102 8.19 17.10 24.32
CA LEU A 102 9.59 16.70 24.52
C LEU A 102 9.94 16.53 25.98
N ARG A 103 9.53 17.46 26.87
CA ARG A 103 9.78 17.36 28.30
C ARG A 103 9.12 16.16 28.96
N GLU A 104 7.87 15.86 28.58
CA GLU A 104 7.14 14.67 29.04
C GLU A 104 7.88 13.38 28.63
N PHE A 105 8.31 13.29 27.39
CA PHE A 105 9.07 12.13 26.90
C PHE A 105 10.43 11.97 27.59
N LEU A 106 11.16 13.06 27.84
CA LEU A 106 12.46 12.99 28.50
C LEU A 106 12.34 12.69 30.01
N ALA A 107 11.24 13.08 30.63
CA ALA A 107 10.96 12.80 32.05
C ALA A 107 10.55 11.33 32.27
N ASP A 108 10.00 10.68 31.27
CA ASP A 108 9.64 9.25 31.34
C ASP A 108 10.92 8.39 31.40
N ARG A 109 11.06 7.62 32.48
CA ARG A 109 12.19 6.72 32.71
C ARG A 109 11.88 5.26 32.42
N SER A 110 10.68 4.96 31.88
CA SER A 110 10.30 3.59 31.54
C SER A 110 11.15 3.07 30.37
N SER A 111 11.46 1.79 30.40
CA SER A 111 12.25 1.14 29.34
C SER A 111 11.50 1.07 28.01
N ASP A 112 10.17 1.18 28.02
CA ASP A 112 9.27 1.09 26.87
C ASP A 112 8.77 2.45 26.37
N LYS A 113 9.30 3.58 26.88
CA LYS A 113 8.87 4.94 26.53
C LYS A 113 8.87 5.21 25.02
N LYS A 114 9.83 4.64 24.28
CA LYS A 114 9.90 4.78 22.82
C LYS A 114 8.72 4.10 22.12
N ALA A 115 8.40 2.89 22.52
CA ALA A 115 7.24 2.17 22.00
C ALA A 115 5.92 2.87 22.36
N LYS A 116 5.79 3.34 23.60
CA LYS A 116 4.64 4.14 24.05
C LYS A 116 4.45 5.39 23.23
N LEU A 117 5.53 6.13 22.94
CA LEU A 117 5.44 7.35 22.12
C LEU A 117 4.98 7.00 20.69
N VAL A 118 5.55 5.98 20.05
CA VAL A 118 5.11 5.57 18.71
C VAL A 118 3.64 5.18 18.71
N THR A 119 3.19 4.37 19.67
CA THR A 119 1.78 4.00 19.81
C THR A 119 0.89 5.23 19.99
N LYS A 120 1.31 6.19 20.84
CA LYS A 120 0.59 7.44 21.06
C LYS A 120 0.44 8.24 19.76
N LEU A 121 1.54 8.45 19.02
CA LEU A 121 1.51 9.21 17.76
C LEU A 121 0.67 8.56 16.66
N LEU A 122 0.52 7.22 16.66
CA LEU A 122 -0.23 6.48 15.67
C LEU A 122 -1.72 6.33 16.01
N HIS A 123 -2.10 6.32 17.28
CA HIS A 123 -3.43 5.92 17.71
C HIS A 123 -4.20 6.94 18.54
N ASP A 124 -3.52 7.97 19.09
CA ASP A 124 -4.19 8.99 19.87
C ASP A 124 -4.86 10.01 18.93
N GLU A 125 -6.15 10.27 19.16
CA GLU A 125 -6.97 11.15 18.32
C GLU A 125 -6.39 12.55 18.16
N GLN A 126 -5.67 13.06 19.15
CA GLN A 126 -5.04 14.38 19.08
C GLN A 126 -4.01 14.52 17.94
N TYR A 127 -3.44 13.41 17.46
CA TYR A 127 -2.45 13.40 16.37
C TYR A 127 -3.02 12.98 15.01
N THR A 128 -4.27 12.54 14.96
CA THR A 128 -4.90 12.04 13.73
C THR A 128 -4.80 13.04 12.57
N GLU A 129 -5.04 14.32 12.85
CA GLU A 129 -4.98 15.37 11.83
C GLU A 129 -3.53 15.63 11.36
N ASP A 130 -2.57 15.67 12.27
CA ASP A 130 -1.15 15.85 11.94
C ASP A 130 -0.63 14.64 11.12
N TYR A 131 -0.98 13.42 11.53
CA TYR A 131 -0.68 12.20 10.82
C TYR A 131 -1.26 12.21 9.39
N ALA A 132 -2.56 12.47 9.28
CA ALA A 132 -3.23 12.50 7.99
C ALA A 132 -2.65 13.56 7.06
N ARG A 133 -2.32 14.75 7.56
CA ARG A 133 -1.68 15.82 6.80
C ARG A 133 -0.29 15.43 6.30
N ASN A 134 0.54 14.82 7.16
CA ASN A 134 1.88 14.38 6.81
C ASN A 134 1.84 13.37 5.66
N PHE A 135 1.10 12.28 5.85
CA PHE A 135 1.00 11.23 4.83
C PHE A 135 0.27 11.68 3.57
N THR A 136 -0.71 12.57 3.67
CA THR A 136 -1.32 13.20 2.50
C THR A 136 -0.29 13.95 1.66
N THR A 137 0.62 14.70 2.28
CA THR A 137 1.66 15.44 1.54
C THR A 137 2.62 14.48 0.84
N ILE A 138 3.09 13.45 1.53
CA ILE A 138 4.01 12.44 0.99
C ILE A 138 3.36 11.71 -0.18
N TRP A 139 2.15 11.17 0.02
CA TRP A 139 1.45 10.37 -0.98
C TRP A 139 0.94 11.20 -2.16
N THR A 140 0.51 12.45 -1.95
CA THR A 140 0.17 13.35 -3.07
C THR A 140 1.37 13.49 -4.00
N ASN A 141 2.56 13.77 -3.46
CA ASN A 141 3.76 13.93 -4.27
C ASN A 141 4.20 12.62 -4.93
N LEU A 142 3.98 11.48 -4.29
CA LEU A 142 4.28 10.16 -4.86
C LEU A 142 3.34 9.83 -6.03
N LEU A 143 2.02 10.05 -5.88
CA LEU A 143 1.00 9.63 -6.82
C LEU A 143 0.85 10.55 -8.01
N ILE A 144 0.88 11.87 -7.80
CA ILE A 144 0.64 12.88 -8.85
C ILE A 144 1.82 13.85 -9.06
N GLY A 145 2.92 13.66 -8.37
CA GLY A 145 4.10 14.53 -8.46
C GLY A 145 3.93 15.87 -7.73
N ARG A 146 5.01 16.64 -7.70
CA ARG A 146 5.02 17.95 -7.03
C ARG A 146 4.21 19.00 -7.78
N SER A 147 4.18 18.97 -9.10
CA SER A 147 3.46 19.91 -9.97
C SER A 147 2.06 19.44 -10.37
N GLY A 148 1.70 18.18 -10.16
CA GLY A 148 0.43 17.63 -10.59
C GLY A 148 -0.75 18.42 -10.04
N GLY A 149 -1.62 18.90 -10.95
CA GLY A 149 -2.78 19.71 -10.62
C GLY A 149 -2.50 21.21 -10.43
N LEU A 150 -1.27 21.69 -10.65
CA LEU A 150 -0.91 23.11 -10.58
C LEU A 150 -0.87 23.78 -11.95
N GLU A 151 -0.87 23.01 -13.03
CA GLU A 151 -0.84 23.52 -14.39
C GLU A 151 -2.23 23.96 -14.85
N ARG A 152 -2.26 25.01 -15.71
CA ARG A 152 -3.51 25.45 -16.35
C ARG A 152 -4.07 24.30 -17.20
N ASN A 153 -5.38 24.07 -17.09
CA ASN A 153 -6.08 22.99 -17.81
C ASN A 153 -5.62 21.57 -17.42
N SER A 154 -5.00 21.41 -16.27
CA SER A 154 -4.69 20.09 -15.73
C SER A 154 -5.96 19.27 -15.52
N LEU A 155 -5.93 17.99 -15.91
CA LEU A 155 -7.02 17.06 -15.61
C LEU A 155 -6.99 16.61 -14.14
N ILE A 156 -5.84 16.78 -13.46
CA ILE A 156 -5.67 16.48 -12.05
C ILE A 156 -6.25 17.62 -11.21
N SER A 157 -7.08 17.27 -10.25
CA SER A 157 -7.43 18.13 -9.13
C SER A 157 -6.58 17.79 -7.91
N ARG A 158 -5.50 18.56 -7.65
CA ARG A 158 -4.68 18.35 -6.47
C ARG A 158 -5.48 18.39 -5.15
N PRO A 159 -6.41 19.34 -4.96
CA PRO A 159 -7.32 19.34 -3.80
C PRO A 159 -8.18 18.07 -3.73
N GLY A 160 -8.60 17.53 -4.88
CA GLY A 160 -9.37 16.27 -4.95
C GLY A 160 -8.55 15.07 -4.46
N MET A 161 -7.31 14.92 -4.92
CA MET A 161 -6.41 13.87 -4.44
C MET A 161 -6.10 14.05 -2.95
N GLN A 162 -5.79 15.27 -2.51
CA GLN A 162 -5.49 15.55 -1.11
C GLN A 162 -6.67 15.24 -0.19
N LYS A 163 -7.90 15.57 -0.61
CA LYS A 163 -9.10 15.21 0.13
C LYS A 163 -9.25 13.69 0.29
N TYR A 164 -9.11 12.95 -0.80
CA TYR A 164 -9.19 11.48 -0.78
C TYR A 164 -8.14 10.87 0.18
N LEU A 165 -6.89 11.31 0.07
CA LEU A 165 -5.80 10.80 0.89
C LEU A 165 -5.97 11.18 2.36
N ARG A 166 -6.34 12.43 2.66
CA ARG A 166 -6.57 12.90 4.02
C ARG A 166 -7.67 12.10 4.72
N ASP A 167 -8.81 11.91 4.03
CA ASP A 167 -9.92 11.12 4.54
C ASP A 167 -9.51 9.64 4.74
N SER A 168 -8.65 9.11 3.87
CA SER A 168 -8.14 7.73 3.96
C SER A 168 -7.20 7.54 5.15
N PHE A 169 -6.24 8.44 5.34
CA PHE A 169 -5.29 8.37 6.46
C PHE A 169 -5.94 8.69 7.80
N ALA A 170 -6.84 9.69 7.86
CA ALA A 170 -7.57 10.02 9.08
C ALA A 170 -8.44 8.86 9.59
N ARG A 171 -8.98 8.04 8.69
CA ARG A 171 -9.78 6.86 9.02
C ARG A 171 -8.95 5.58 9.14
N ASN A 172 -7.64 5.68 9.04
CA ASN A 172 -6.72 4.53 9.00
C ASN A 172 -7.18 3.45 8.00
N LYS A 173 -7.52 3.88 6.76
CA LYS A 173 -8.00 2.97 5.71
C LYS A 173 -6.94 1.90 5.43
N PRO A 174 -7.31 0.60 5.35
CA PRO A 174 -6.39 -0.46 4.98
C PRO A 174 -5.70 -0.17 3.64
N TYR A 175 -4.40 -0.47 3.56
CA TYR A 175 -3.58 -0.14 2.40
C TYR A 175 -4.05 -0.80 1.10
N ASP A 176 -4.44 -2.06 1.16
CA ASP A 176 -5.00 -2.82 0.03
C ASP A 176 -6.27 -2.16 -0.52
N ARG A 177 -7.16 -1.66 0.37
CA ARG A 177 -8.36 -0.93 -0.03
C ARG A 177 -8.02 0.40 -0.68
N MET A 178 -7.03 1.13 -0.16
CA MET A 178 -6.58 2.39 -0.75
C MET A 178 -6.01 2.15 -2.16
N VAL A 179 -5.18 1.12 -2.34
CA VAL A 179 -4.61 0.75 -3.65
C VAL A 179 -5.72 0.33 -4.62
N TYR A 180 -6.64 -0.52 -4.18
CA TYR A 180 -7.78 -0.94 -4.99
C TYR A 180 -8.58 0.26 -5.50
N GLU A 181 -8.95 1.19 -4.60
CA GLU A 181 -9.68 2.39 -4.97
C GLU A 181 -8.91 3.29 -5.95
N LEU A 182 -7.59 3.41 -5.80
CA LEU A 182 -6.75 4.22 -6.70
C LEU A 182 -6.67 3.64 -8.13
N VAL A 183 -6.61 2.31 -8.26
CA VAL A 183 -6.43 1.66 -9.58
C VAL A 183 -7.76 1.34 -10.29
N THR A 184 -8.88 1.37 -9.57
CA THR A 184 -10.22 1.09 -10.13
C THR A 184 -11.16 2.30 -10.12
N ALA A 185 -10.64 3.49 -9.76
CA ALA A 185 -11.44 4.69 -9.59
C ALA A 185 -12.16 5.12 -10.88
N THR A 186 -13.44 5.44 -10.74
CA THR A 186 -14.23 6.14 -11.76
C THR A 186 -14.90 7.37 -11.15
N GLY A 187 -15.34 8.33 -11.98
CA GLY A 187 -15.99 9.57 -11.55
C GLY A 187 -15.13 10.81 -11.70
N ALA A 188 -15.62 11.92 -11.19
CA ALA A 188 -15.03 13.25 -11.38
C ALA A 188 -13.83 13.50 -10.44
N THR A 189 -12.81 14.21 -10.96
CA THR A 189 -11.57 14.52 -10.22
C THR A 189 -11.72 15.66 -9.22
N THR A 190 -12.64 16.60 -9.45
CA THR A 190 -12.72 17.88 -8.74
C THR A 190 -13.79 17.86 -7.65
N PRO A 191 -13.46 18.27 -6.41
CA PRO A 191 -14.43 18.39 -5.33
C PRO A 191 -15.61 19.31 -5.72
N GLY A 192 -16.82 18.92 -5.34
CA GLY A 192 -18.05 19.62 -5.69
C GLY A 192 -18.66 19.24 -7.04
N SER A 193 -17.97 18.46 -7.87
CA SER A 193 -18.56 17.86 -9.06
C SER A 193 -19.51 16.71 -8.69
N GLU A 194 -20.51 16.49 -9.53
CA GLU A 194 -21.31 15.27 -9.47
C GLU A 194 -20.40 14.04 -9.63
N ASN A 195 -20.67 12.99 -8.88
CA ASN A 195 -19.85 11.76 -8.85
C ASN A 195 -18.36 12.00 -8.51
N PHE A 196 -18.06 13.00 -7.66
CA PHE A 196 -16.70 13.26 -7.22
C PHE A 196 -16.07 12.03 -6.57
N ASN A 197 -14.91 11.66 -7.09
CA ASN A 197 -14.06 10.60 -6.54
C ASN A 197 -12.59 11.05 -6.62
N GLY A 198 -12.00 11.45 -5.51
CA GLY A 198 -10.63 11.97 -5.48
C GLY A 198 -9.55 10.95 -5.89
N ALA A 199 -9.82 9.64 -5.80
CA ALA A 199 -8.89 8.59 -6.20
C ALA A 199 -8.62 8.59 -7.73
N THR A 200 -9.56 9.08 -8.55
CA THR A 200 -9.42 9.21 -10.01
C THR A 200 -8.20 10.03 -10.43
N ASN A 201 -7.75 10.93 -9.57
CA ASN A 201 -6.59 11.77 -9.83
C ASN A 201 -5.27 10.98 -9.98
N PHE A 202 -5.22 9.73 -9.54
CA PHE A 202 -4.04 8.89 -9.74
C PHE A 202 -3.85 8.52 -11.22
N LEU A 203 -4.91 8.10 -11.90
CA LEU A 203 -4.83 7.59 -13.28
C LEU A 203 -5.04 8.65 -14.35
N ILE A 204 -5.83 9.71 -14.08
CA ILE A 204 -6.39 10.62 -15.07
C ILE A 204 -5.38 11.19 -16.10
N MET A 205 -4.14 11.45 -15.69
CA MET A 205 -3.08 11.98 -16.56
C MET A 205 -2.08 10.90 -17.02
N LYS A 206 -2.38 9.62 -16.80
CA LYS A 206 -1.48 8.51 -17.12
C LYS A 206 -2.07 7.57 -18.18
N LEU A 207 -3.20 7.94 -18.78
CA LEU A 207 -3.94 7.13 -19.74
C LEU A 207 -3.54 7.37 -21.20
N ASP A 208 -2.80 8.45 -21.46
CA ASP A 208 -2.22 8.71 -22.77
C ASP A 208 -1.24 7.56 -23.18
N GLU A 209 -0.91 7.46 -24.47
CA GLU A 209 -0.01 6.44 -25.01
C GLU A 209 -0.46 5.00 -24.66
N ASN A 210 -1.74 4.71 -24.85
CA ASN A 210 -2.34 3.41 -24.52
C ASN A 210 -2.21 3.03 -23.04
N ALA A 211 -2.28 3.99 -22.14
CA ALA A 211 -2.16 3.80 -20.69
C ALA A 211 -0.82 3.18 -20.23
N ALA A 212 0.22 3.27 -21.04
CA ALA A 212 1.54 2.71 -20.70
C ALA A 212 2.12 3.32 -19.41
N GLN A 213 1.89 4.63 -19.20
CA GLN A 213 2.33 5.30 -18.00
C GLN A 213 1.54 4.85 -16.75
N ALA A 214 0.23 4.57 -16.88
CA ALA A 214 -0.57 4.03 -15.79
C ALA A 214 -0.04 2.66 -15.33
N THR A 215 0.29 1.79 -16.28
CA THR A 215 0.89 0.47 -16.04
C THR A 215 2.23 0.60 -15.32
N ALA A 216 3.15 1.39 -15.88
CA ALA A 216 4.50 1.55 -15.33
C ALA A 216 4.48 2.15 -13.90
N MET A 217 3.65 3.17 -13.67
CA MET A 217 3.56 3.82 -12.36
C MET A 217 2.87 2.95 -11.32
N THR A 218 1.84 2.20 -11.70
CA THR A 218 1.19 1.23 -10.81
C THR A 218 2.17 0.14 -10.38
N ALA A 219 2.91 -0.44 -11.32
CA ALA A 219 3.95 -1.42 -11.00
C ALA A 219 5.04 -0.84 -10.09
N LYS A 220 5.52 0.36 -10.40
CA LYS A 220 6.58 1.01 -9.63
C LYS A 220 6.16 1.33 -8.19
N ILE A 221 4.98 1.92 -8.01
CA ILE A 221 4.53 2.43 -6.71
C ILE A 221 4.01 1.29 -5.82
N PHE A 222 3.20 0.39 -6.38
CA PHE A 222 2.48 -0.59 -5.58
C PHE A 222 3.11 -1.99 -5.57
N LEU A 223 3.89 -2.33 -6.61
CA LEU A 223 4.58 -3.62 -6.69
C LEU A 223 6.11 -3.51 -6.50
N GLY A 224 6.68 -2.29 -6.46
CA GLY A 224 8.12 -2.08 -6.37
C GLY A 224 8.90 -2.47 -7.63
N LEU A 225 8.20 -2.62 -8.77
CA LEU A 225 8.78 -3.12 -10.02
C LEU A 225 8.96 -1.99 -11.03
N GLN A 226 10.20 -1.74 -11.45
CA GLN A 226 10.52 -0.78 -12.50
C GLN A 226 10.47 -1.47 -13.87
N ILE A 227 9.29 -1.53 -14.48
CA ILE A 227 9.05 -2.24 -15.75
C ILE A 227 8.86 -1.31 -16.95
N GLN A 228 9.07 -0.02 -16.81
CA GLN A 228 8.83 0.95 -17.89
C GLN A 228 9.59 0.63 -19.18
N CYS A 229 10.84 0.14 -19.11
CA CYS A 229 11.64 -0.24 -20.27
C CYS A 229 11.01 -1.42 -21.05
N THR A 230 10.16 -2.22 -20.40
CA THR A 230 9.56 -3.39 -21.04
C THR A 230 8.39 -3.06 -21.98
N GLN A 231 8.06 -1.80 -22.17
CA GLN A 231 7.20 -1.35 -23.26
C GLN A 231 7.75 -1.73 -24.63
N CYS A 232 9.10 -1.67 -24.81
CA CYS A 232 9.77 -1.83 -26.09
C CYS A 232 10.57 -3.13 -26.21
N HIS A 233 11.11 -3.66 -25.10
CA HIS A 233 11.95 -4.87 -25.11
C HIS A 233 11.86 -5.61 -23.77
N ASN A 234 12.37 -6.83 -23.70
CA ASN A 234 12.46 -7.57 -22.44
C ASN A 234 13.36 -6.83 -21.44
N HIS A 235 13.07 -6.94 -20.15
CA HIS A 235 13.85 -6.29 -19.11
C HIS A 235 15.34 -6.74 -19.17
N PRO A 236 16.31 -5.79 -19.12
CA PRO A 236 17.73 -6.15 -19.32
C PRO A 236 18.34 -6.92 -18.14
N PHE A 237 17.77 -6.83 -16.93
CA PHE A 237 18.37 -7.37 -15.71
C PHE A 237 17.48 -8.36 -14.94
N ASN A 238 16.23 -8.57 -15.37
CA ASN A 238 15.33 -9.52 -14.73
C ASN A 238 14.49 -10.28 -15.76
N GLU A 239 13.65 -11.20 -15.31
CA GLU A 239 12.85 -12.07 -16.19
C GLU A 239 11.58 -11.43 -16.74
N TRP A 240 11.33 -10.14 -16.47
CA TRP A 240 10.12 -9.47 -16.95
C TRP A 240 10.16 -9.27 -18.47
N LYS A 241 9.22 -9.87 -19.16
CA LYS A 241 9.12 -9.82 -20.63
C LYS A 241 8.26 -8.65 -21.09
N GLN A 242 8.53 -8.16 -22.33
CA GLN A 242 7.70 -7.15 -22.99
C GLN A 242 6.23 -7.55 -23.02
N GLN A 243 5.93 -8.81 -23.36
CA GLN A 243 4.57 -9.33 -23.37
C GLN A 243 3.86 -9.15 -22.01
N LYS A 244 4.55 -9.41 -20.90
CA LYS A 244 3.99 -9.24 -19.55
C LYS A 244 3.63 -7.81 -19.22
N PHE A 245 4.37 -6.83 -19.76
CA PHE A 245 4.00 -5.44 -19.65
C PHE A 245 2.65 -5.15 -20.30
N TRP A 246 2.45 -5.64 -21.53
CA TRP A 246 1.21 -5.39 -22.28
C TRP A 246 0.02 -6.20 -21.76
N GLU A 247 0.25 -7.40 -21.24
CA GLU A 247 -0.77 -8.14 -20.48
C GLU A 247 -1.25 -7.35 -19.26
N PHE A 248 -0.33 -6.78 -18.49
CA PHE A 248 -0.68 -5.92 -17.35
C PHE A 248 -1.33 -4.60 -17.79
N ASN A 249 -0.88 -4.03 -18.89
CA ASN A 249 -1.44 -2.81 -19.47
C ASN A 249 -2.93 -2.97 -19.86
N ALA A 250 -3.35 -4.15 -20.24
CA ALA A 250 -4.73 -4.42 -20.66
C ALA A 250 -5.77 -3.99 -19.60
N PHE A 251 -5.44 -4.08 -18.31
CA PHE A 251 -6.32 -3.65 -17.23
C PHE A 251 -6.64 -2.14 -17.23
N PHE A 252 -5.80 -1.30 -17.85
CA PHE A 252 -5.97 0.15 -17.89
C PHE A 252 -6.53 0.67 -19.21
N ARG A 253 -6.59 -0.15 -20.25
CA ARG A 253 -6.97 0.30 -21.61
C ARG A 253 -8.44 0.67 -21.74
N GLN A 254 -9.29 0.12 -20.90
CA GLN A 254 -10.72 0.44 -20.88
C GLN A 254 -11.02 1.79 -20.21
N THR A 255 -10.08 2.29 -19.42
CA THR A 255 -10.26 3.54 -18.69
C THR A 255 -9.97 4.74 -19.59
N LYS A 256 -10.90 5.70 -19.65
CA LYS A 256 -10.80 6.91 -20.46
C LYS A 256 -10.95 8.16 -19.61
N ALA A 257 -10.22 9.21 -20.01
CA ALA A 257 -10.31 10.52 -19.40
C ALA A 257 -11.24 11.43 -20.24
N LEU A 258 -12.38 11.81 -19.68
CA LEU A 258 -13.30 12.78 -20.28
C LEU A 258 -13.00 14.17 -19.74
N ARG A 259 -12.86 15.15 -20.66
CA ARG A 259 -12.65 16.57 -20.31
C ARG A 259 -13.98 17.30 -20.33
N LYS A 260 -14.29 18.02 -19.27
CA LYS A 260 -15.44 18.94 -19.21
C LYS A 260 -14.90 20.35 -19.26
N PHE A 261 -15.33 21.13 -20.24
CA PHE A 261 -14.86 22.49 -20.46
C PHE A 261 -15.79 23.50 -19.79
N THR A 262 -15.24 24.65 -19.38
CA THR A 262 -16.03 25.78 -18.94
C THR A 262 -16.83 26.31 -20.13
N PRO A 263 -18.17 26.55 -20.00
CA PRO A 263 -19.00 27.04 -21.07
C PRO A 263 -18.41 28.32 -21.74
N GLY A 264 -18.33 28.30 -23.06
CA GLY A 264 -17.81 29.42 -23.85
C GLY A 264 -16.28 29.58 -23.86
N THR A 265 -15.54 28.67 -23.25
CA THR A 265 -14.06 28.69 -23.21
C THR A 265 -13.45 27.34 -23.61
N ARG A 266 -12.12 27.32 -23.78
CA ARG A 266 -11.35 26.09 -23.94
C ARG A 266 -10.70 25.65 -22.64
N ASP A 267 -11.04 26.28 -21.52
CA ASP A 267 -10.47 25.95 -20.25
C ASP A 267 -11.17 24.71 -19.65
N VAL A 268 -10.39 23.77 -19.15
CA VAL A 268 -10.90 22.57 -18.49
C VAL A 268 -11.48 22.95 -17.13
N ALA A 269 -12.78 22.77 -16.96
CA ALA A 269 -13.47 22.97 -15.69
C ALA A 269 -13.28 21.78 -14.75
N SER A 270 -13.37 20.56 -15.29
CA SER A 270 -13.20 19.32 -14.55
C SER A 270 -12.86 18.18 -15.51
N ALA A 271 -12.42 17.05 -14.95
CA ALA A 271 -12.21 15.83 -15.70
C ALA A 271 -12.90 14.67 -15.00
N GLU A 272 -13.19 13.62 -15.74
CA GLU A 272 -13.87 12.43 -15.25
C GLU A 272 -13.20 11.18 -15.82
N LEU A 273 -12.99 10.16 -14.98
CA LEU A 273 -12.62 8.82 -15.42
C LEU A 273 -13.86 7.98 -15.63
N VAL A 274 -13.92 7.33 -16.78
CA VAL A 274 -14.97 6.37 -17.14
C VAL A 274 -14.32 5.10 -17.65
N ASN A 275 -15.00 3.97 -17.49
CA ASN A 275 -14.64 2.74 -18.15
C ASN A 275 -15.55 2.55 -19.38
N GLU A 276 -14.93 2.27 -20.51
CA GLU A 276 -15.65 1.94 -21.76
C GLU A 276 -15.49 0.44 -22.00
N ASP A 277 -16.60 -0.25 -22.19
CA ASP A 277 -16.56 -1.64 -22.60
C ASP A 277 -16.02 -1.73 -24.04
N PHE A 278 -15.14 -2.71 -24.30
CA PHE A 278 -14.62 -2.96 -25.67
C PHE A 278 -15.69 -3.44 -26.64
N ALA A 279 -16.91 -3.71 -26.22
CA ALA A 279 -18.06 -4.05 -27.03
C ALA A 279 -18.64 -2.87 -27.85
N GLY A 280 -18.02 -1.69 -27.81
CA GLY A 280 -18.39 -0.52 -28.61
C GLY A 280 -17.96 -0.66 -30.06
N GLU A 281 -18.88 -0.35 -30.94
CA GLU A 281 -18.86 -0.25 -32.40
C GLU A 281 -17.47 -0.03 -33.03
N GLY A 282 -17.03 -0.97 -33.86
CA GLY A 282 -15.88 -0.84 -34.72
C GLY A 282 -14.69 -1.76 -34.43
N ALA A 283 -14.73 -2.53 -33.39
CA ALA A 283 -13.77 -3.61 -33.19
C ALA A 283 -14.34 -4.89 -33.81
N GLY A 284 -13.92 -5.20 -35.02
CA GLY A 284 -13.93 -6.56 -35.52
C GLY A 284 -12.96 -7.47 -34.74
N ALA A 285 -12.70 -7.15 -33.50
CA ALA A 285 -11.91 -7.94 -32.56
C ALA A 285 -12.89 -8.91 -31.90
N ASP A 286 -12.73 -10.18 -32.20
CA ASP A 286 -13.36 -11.28 -31.50
C ASP A 286 -13.17 -11.06 -29.97
N PRO A 287 -14.26 -11.07 -29.17
CA PRO A 287 -14.15 -11.02 -27.71
C PRO A 287 -13.21 -12.08 -27.12
N SER A 288 -12.94 -13.18 -27.85
CA SER A 288 -11.94 -14.17 -27.51
C SER A 288 -10.50 -13.66 -27.65
N GLU A 289 -10.22 -12.68 -28.52
CA GLU A 289 -8.91 -12.05 -28.62
C GLU A 289 -8.64 -11.09 -27.45
N ALA A 290 -9.68 -10.43 -26.92
CA ALA A 290 -9.55 -9.63 -25.70
C ALA A 290 -9.23 -10.49 -24.45
N ILE A 291 -9.66 -11.75 -24.44
CA ILE A 291 -9.39 -12.72 -23.37
C ILE A 291 -7.96 -13.28 -23.44
N LEU A 292 -7.30 -13.23 -24.59
CA LEU A 292 -5.91 -13.70 -24.77
C LEU A 292 -4.86 -12.75 -24.14
N TYR A 293 -5.25 -11.58 -23.68
CA TYR A 293 -4.38 -10.63 -22.97
C TYR A 293 -4.60 -10.60 -21.45
N TYR A 294 -5.40 -11.51 -20.89
CA TYR A 294 -5.61 -11.70 -19.46
C TYR A 294 -4.87 -12.93 -18.92
#